data_7b0afae24fb50e1b7e5daaf30e9c991a
#
_entry.id   7b0afae24fb50e1b7e5daaf30e9c991a
#
_cell.length_a   1.000
_cell.length_b   1.000
_cell.length_c   1.000
_cell.angle_alpha   90.00
_cell.angle_beta   90.00
_cell.angle_gamma   90.00
#
_symmetry.space_group_name_H-M   'P 1'
#
loop_
_entity.id
_entity.type
_entity.pdbx_description
1 polymer ?
#
loop_
_entity_poly.entity_id
_entity_poly.type
_entity_poly.pdbx_seq_one_letter_code
_entity_poly.pdbx_strand_id
1 'polypeptide(L)'
;MNIYETFNNLRYHHENEVVEFKKAENSFSFDDLGKYFSALSNEANLRDKDFAWLVFGVHDKTREILGTSYKNGMKSLQKLKYDLSQHTTDRNTFRDIYELEVEGKRVLMFQIPAAPRGIPMAWQGHFYARRGESLVALDMSKYEEIRRQTSEFDWSKQIVDGATIADLDAKAIKEAREGYKEHYPNQKKVVDTWSDEVFLNKAKLTIDGKMTNAAILLLGKPESLHYINHIGEIVWRLAGMDNVGQVFTIPFLLTTTEVMHKIRNYPFKIFPNNSFLPGEGMKYDNEVILEALHNCIAHQNYAENARIIVIERENELEFRNSGGFYDGSYEDYITGERIPKKYRNPFLAQAMANIKMIDTEGFGIHKMFVSQKDRYLPMPDYDKSDSDTVVLTLPGTVIDENYSLLLLENSDIDLATTVLLDKVQKGKANTLSSEAIKFLRSKKYIEGRMPKVYVSKQVAQVTDQKAEYSMHKGLEYKKCKALLQDALEDHKFLTREEIDKLWWNLLSDVLSDKQKKAKVGNMLTKMREERIIVNETKGNVSVWSLLKTKK
;
A
#
# COMPACT_ATOMS: atom_id res chain seq x y z
N MET A 1 -13.13 -24.13 36.10
CA MET A 1 -13.20 -25.07 34.95
C MET A 1 -13.13 -26.49 35.47
N ASN A 2 -14.16 -27.32 35.22
CA ASN A 2 -14.12 -28.74 35.61
C ASN A 2 -13.39 -29.51 34.51
N ILE A 3 -12.18 -29.98 34.80
CA ILE A 3 -11.30 -30.61 33.81
C ILE A 3 -11.86 -31.96 33.28
N TYR A 4 -12.61 -32.71 34.11
CA TYR A 4 -13.28 -33.94 33.67
C TYR A 4 -14.41 -33.66 32.68
N GLU A 5 -15.15 -32.59 32.89
CA GLU A 5 -16.19 -32.14 31.96
C GLU A 5 -15.57 -31.65 30.63
N THR A 6 -14.47 -30.92 30.71
CA THR A 6 -13.69 -30.54 29.54
C THR A 6 -13.20 -31.74 28.75
N PHE A 7 -12.62 -32.73 29.43
CA PHE A 7 -12.17 -33.97 28.81
C PHE A 7 -13.32 -34.69 28.06
N ASN A 8 -14.46 -34.87 28.73
CA ASN A 8 -15.62 -35.52 28.12
C ASN A 8 -16.14 -34.72 26.89
N ASN A 9 -16.21 -33.41 26.99
CA ASN A 9 -16.60 -32.56 25.87
C ASN A 9 -15.64 -32.72 24.68
N LEU A 10 -14.32 -32.72 24.91
CA LEU A 10 -13.34 -32.91 23.85
C LEU A 10 -13.44 -34.30 23.22
N ARG A 11 -13.66 -35.34 24.04
CA ARG A 11 -13.75 -36.75 23.59
C ARG A 11 -14.97 -37.00 22.67
N TYR A 12 -16.11 -36.37 22.95
CA TYR A 12 -17.37 -36.59 22.23
C TYR A 12 -17.56 -35.69 21.02
N HIS A 13 -16.72 -34.68 20.84
CA HIS A 13 -16.75 -33.83 19.65
C HIS A 13 -15.72 -34.31 18.63
N HIS A 14 -15.98 -34.01 17.35
CA HIS A 14 -15.01 -34.32 16.29
C HIS A 14 -13.69 -33.58 16.53
N GLU A 15 -12.57 -34.25 16.21
CA GLU A 15 -11.25 -33.63 16.15
C GLU A 15 -11.30 -32.40 15.26
N ASN A 16 -10.70 -31.35 15.73
CA ASN A 16 -10.52 -30.13 14.98
C ASN A 16 -9.04 -29.72 15.11
N GLU A 17 -8.66 -28.67 14.43
CA GLU A 17 -7.25 -28.28 14.36
C GLU A 17 -6.67 -27.78 15.70
N VAL A 18 -7.50 -27.61 16.74
CA VAL A 18 -7.06 -27.22 18.10
C VAL A 18 -7.16 -28.34 19.13
N VAL A 19 -7.50 -29.55 18.73
CA VAL A 19 -7.56 -30.74 19.61
C VAL A 19 -6.90 -31.94 18.94
N GLU A 20 -6.01 -32.61 19.67
CA GLU A 20 -5.32 -33.81 19.19
C GLU A 20 -5.29 -34.90 20.25
N PHE A 21 -5.56 -36.14 19.87
CA PHE A 21 -5.48 -37.31 20.71
C PHE A 21 -4.35 -38.22 20.28
N LYS A 22 -3.60 -38.78 21.26
CA LYS A 22 -2.52 -39.71 21.01
C LYS A 22 -2.57 -40.87 22.02
N LYS A 23 -2.28 -42.07 21.56
CA LYS A 23 -2.14 -43.22 22.44
C LYS A 23 -1.05 -42.99 23.48
N ALA A 24 0.17 -42.68 23.04
CA ALA A 24 1.33 -42.35 23.87
C ALA A 24 1.41 -43.25 25.13
N GLU A 25 1.22 -44.56 24.98
CA GLU A 25 1.08 -45.53 26.10
C GLU A 25 2.27 -45.47 27.05
N ASN A 26 3.50 -45.55 26.53
CA ASN A 26 4.73 -45.58 27.33
C ASN A 26 5.71 -44.46 27.02
N SER A 27 5.73 -44.00 25.76
CA SER A 27 6.67 -43.00 25.29
C SER A 27 6.04 -42.14 24.17
N PHE A 28 6.56 -40.94 24.00
CA PHE A 28 6.26 -40.07 22.90
C PHE A 28 7.50 -39.25 22.57
N SER A 29 7.77 -39.03 21.30
CA SER A 29 8.92 -38.24 20.82
C SER A 29 8.86 -36.82 21.36
N PHE A 30 9.94 -36.33 21.96
CA PHE A 30 10.00 -34.94 22.44
C PHE A 30 9.97 -33.95 21.28
N ASP A 31 10.56 -34.29 20.15
CA ASP A 31 10.54 -33.49 18.95
C ASP A 31 9.11 -33.39 18.37
N ASP A 32 8.39 -34.53 18.31
CA ASP A 32 7.00 -34.52 17.86
C ASP A 32 6.09 -33.75 18.83
N LEU A 33 6.33 -33.86 20.13
CA LEU A 33 5.60 -33.05 21.12
C LEU A 33 5.77 -31.56 20.90
N GLY A 34 7.00 -31.12 20.60
CA GLY A 34 7.28 -29.72 20.30
C GLY A 34 6.64 -29.25 18.99
N LYS A 35 6.65 -30.10 17.96
CA LYS A 35 5.94 -29.78 16.69
C LYS A 35 4.43 -29.65 16.89
N TYR A 36 3.81 -30.57 17.67
CA TYR A 36 2.39 -30.47 18.03
C TYR A 36 2.11 -29.23 18.89
N PHE A 37 3.01 -28.88 19.80
CA PHE A 37 2.88 -27.64 20.59
C PHE A 37 2.85 -26.44 19.68
N SER A 38 3.80 -26.30 18.75
CA SER A 38 3.85 -25.21 17.78
C SER A 38 2.57 -25.17 16.92
N ALA A 39 2.18 -26.30 16.34
CA ALA A 39 1.03 -26.38 15.45
C ALA A 39 -0.28 -26.03 16.16
N LEU A 40 -0.54 -26.63 17.32
CA LEU A 40 -1.76 -26.40 18.09
C LEU A 40 -1.84 -24.97 18.64
N SER A 41 -0.70 -24.40 19.05
CA SER A 41 -0.61 -23.01 19.50
C SER A 41 -0.95 -22.02 18.37
N ASN A 42 -0.41 -22.23 17.16
CA ASN A 42 -0.70 -21.41 15.99
C ASN A 42 -2.16 -21.55 15.55
N GLU A 43 -2.71 -22.76 15.52
CA GLU A 43 -4.12 -22.97 15.14
C GLU A 43 -5.10 -22.41 16.18
N ALA A 44 -4.76 -22.45 17.49
CA ALA A 44 -5.57 -21.79 18.51
C ALA A 44 -5.65 -20.27 18.27
N ASN A 45 -4.53 -19.64 17.97
CA ASN A 45 -4.47 -18.23 17.62
C ASN A 45 -5.34 -17.91 16.37
N LEU A 46 -5.13 -18.63 15.28
CA LEU A 46 -5.87 -18.41 14.01
C LEU A 46 -7.39 -18.62 14.13
N ARG A 47 -7.83 -19.36 15.15
CA ARG A 47 -9.25 -19.65 15.40
C ARG A 47 -9.84 -18.86 16.56
N ASP A 48 -9.10 -17.86 17.06
CA ASP A 48 -9.51 -17.01 18.20
C ASP A 48 -9.93 -17.83 19.42
N LYS A 49 -9.13 -18.89 19.73
CA LYS A 49 -9.28 -19.73 20.91
C LYS A 49 -8.15 -19.45 21.89
N ASP A 50 -8.45 -19.38 23.17
CA ASP A 50 -7.44 -19.14 24.21
C ASP A 50 -6.45 -20.30 24.34
N PHE A 51 -6.91 -21.53 24.08
CA PHE A 51 -6.15 -22.75 24.28
C PHE A 51 -6.46 -23.81 23.22
N ALA A 52 -5.46 -24.64 22.95
CA ALA A 52 -5.61 -25.93 22.29
C ALA A 52 -5.28 -27.06 23.25
N TRP A 53 -5.62 -28.28 22.87
CA TRP A 53 -5.47 -29.47 23.72
C TRP A 53 -4.75 -30.60 23.00
N LEU A 54 -3.73 -31.17 23.66
CA LEU A 54 -3.12 -32.43 23.28
C LEU A 54 -3.42 -33.44 24.40
N VAL A 55 -3.97 -34.58 24.07
CA VAL A 55 -4.44 -35.58 25.04
C VAL A 55 -3.73 -36.91 24.79
N PHE A 56 -3.07 -37.44 25.84
CA PHE A 56 -2.40 -38.72 25.81
C PHE A 56 -3.18 -39.79 26.59
N GLY A 57 -3.07 -41.03 26.14
CA GLY A 57 -3.76 -42.18 26.74
C GLY A 57 -5.14 -42.45 26.12
N VAL A 58 -5.43 -41.83 24.98
CA VAL A 58 -6.70 -42.03 24.25
C VAL A 58 -6.40 -42.37 22.78
N HIS A 59 -7.13 -43.35 22.26
CA HIS A 59 -7.00 -43.74 20.86
C HIS A 59 -7.51 -42.63 19.94
N ASP A 60 -6.71 -42.24 18.96
CA ASP A 60 -6.97 -41.12 18.04
C ASP A 60 -8.31 -41.22 17.29
N LYS A 61 -8.67 -42.41 16.77
CA LYS A 61 -9.88 -42.63 15.98
C LYS A 61 -11.09 -43.09 16.79
N THR A 62 -10.88 -44.10 17.67
CA THR A 62 -11.99 -44.73 18.40
C THR A 62 -12.37 -43.99 19.66
N ARG A 63 -11.50 -43.08 20.15
CA ARG A 63 -11.63 -42.36 21.43
C ARG A 63 -11.68 -43.26 22.64
N GLU A 64 -11.25 -44.52 22.50
CA GLU A 64 -11.12 -45.46 23.57
C GLU A 64 -9.99 -45.04 24.53
N ILE A 65 -10.22 -45.15 25.83
CA ILE A 65 -9.25 -44.82 26.85
C ILE A 65 -8.31 -46.02 26.99
N LEU A 66 -7.05 -45.83 26.58
CA LEU A 66 -5.99 -46.83 26.66
C LEU A 66 -5.13 -46.68 27.92
N GLY A 67 -5.01 -45.45 28.39
CA GLY A 67 -4.12 -45.05 29.47
C GLY A 67 -2.71 -44.74 29.00
N THR A 68 -1.95 -43.97 29.80
CA THR A 68 -0.55 -43.63 29.52
C THR A 68 0.33 -43.65 30.75
N SER A 69 1.55 -44.20 30.61
CA SER A 69 2.63 -44.11 31.58
C SER A 69 3.67 -43.04 31.24
N TYR A 70 3.41 -42.21 30.19
CA TYR A 70 4.30 -41.14 29.75
C TYR A 70 4.62 -40.18 30.88
N LYS A 71 5.93 -39.99 31.19
CA LYS A 71 6.42 -39.03 32.20
C LYS A 71 5.68 -39.12 33.55
N ASN A 72 5.74 -40.27 34.22
CA ASN A 72 5.12 -40.46 35.54
C ASN A 72 5.69 -39.48 36.58
N GLY A 73 4.79 -38.83 37.31
CA GLY A 73 5.07 -37.96 38.44
C GLY A 73 5.28 -36.48 38.08
N MET A 74 4.86 -35.63 38.99
CA MET A 74 4.81 -34.17 38.83
C MET A 74 6.17 -33.53 38.49
N LYS A 75 7.26 -34.02 39.05
CA LYS A 75 8.62 -33.52 38.77
C LYS A 75 9.03 -33.73 37.31
N SER A 76 8.65 -34.86 36.71
CA SER A 76 8.96 -35.15 35.31
C SER A 76 8.13 -34.28 34.33
N LEU A 77 6.89 -33.98 34.71
CA LEU A 77 6.02 -33.08 33.93
C LEU A 77 6.47 -31.60 34.02
N GLN A 78 6.92 -31.17 35.22
CA GLN A 78 7.50 -29.83 35.38
C GLN A 78 8.80 -29.66 34.58
N LYS A 79 9.67 -30.69 34.62
CA LYS A 79 10.88 -30.71 33.78
C LYS A 79 10.53 -30.65 32.32
N LEU A 80 9.49 -31.37 31.87
CA LEU A 80 9.02 -31.33 30.49
C LEU A 80 8.60 -29.92 30.06
N LYS A 81 7.86 -29.16 30.90
CA LYS A 81 7.50 -27.76 30.64
C LYS A 81 8.75 -26.90 30.47
N TYR A 82 9.74 -27.04 31.33
CA TYR A 82 10.99 -26.31 31.24
C TYR A 82 11.77 -26.67 29.96
N ASP A 83 11.98 -27.95 29.69
CA ASP A 83 12.72 -28.43 28.52
C ASP A 83 12.05 -27.93 27.20
N LEU A 84 10.72 -27.97 27.11
CA LEU A 84 9.97 -27.48 25.96
C LEU A 84 10.20 -25.98 25.76
N SER A 85 10.16 -25.20 26.84
CA SER A 85 10.31 -23.75 26.77
C SER A 85 11.66 -23.28 26.19
N GLN A 86 12.71 -24.12 26.31
CA GLN A 86 14.04 -23.77 25.77
C GLN A 86 14.08 -23.79 24.24
N HIS A 87 13.08 -24.38 23.58
CA HIS A 87 13.05 -24.61 22.14
C HIS A 87 11.87 -23.95 21.41
N THR A 88 11.04 -23.20 22.14
CA THR A 88 9.87 -22.50 21.62
C THR A 88 10.11 -20.99 21.51
N THR A 89 9.32 -20.30 20.67
CA THR A 89 9.32 -18.83 20.59
C THR A 89 9.01 -18.23 21.98
N ASP A 90 9.78 -17.22 22.37
CA ASP A 90 9.66 -16.49 23.64
C ASP A 90 9.64 -17.39 24.89
N ARG A 91 10.26 -18.56 24.80
CA ARG A 91 10.28 -19.56 25.87
C ARG A 91 8.89 -19.98 26.37
N ASN A 92 7.93 -19.99 25.47
CA ASN A 92 6.55 -20.36 25.77
C ASN A 92 6.43 -21.86 26.06
N THR A 93 5.45 -22.28 26.90
CA THR A 93 5.26 -23.66 27.30
C THR A 93 3.78 -23.94 27.60
N PHE A 94 3.47 -25.18 27.99
CA PHE A 94 2.11 -25.54 28.38
C PHE A 94 1.60 -24.63 29.50
N ARG A 95 0.36 -24.13 29.36
CA ARG A 95 -0.31 -23.42 30.46
C ARG A 95 -0.41 -24.30 31.66
N ASP A 96 -1.02 -25.50 31.48
CA ASP A 96 -1.09 -26.55 32.47
C ASP A 96 -0.99 -27.95 31.86
N ILE A 97 -0.65 -28.95 32.69
CA ILE A 97 -0.69 -30.36 32.35
C ILE A 97 -1.53 -31.03 33.42
N TYR A 98 -2.70 -31.50 33.02
CA TYR A 98 -3.64 -32.18 33.92
C TYR A 98 -3.45 -33.69 33.83
N GLU A 99 -3.41 -34.31 34.98
CA GLU A 99 -3.39 -35.75 35.14
C GLU A 99 -4.73 -36.22 35.67
N LEU A 100 -5.42 -37.05 34.89
CA LEU A 100 -6.76 -37.53 35.15
C LEU A 100 -6.74 -39.06 35.31
N GLU A 101 -7.58 -39.58 36.15
CA GLU A 101 -7.89 -41.00 36.23
C GLU A 101 -9.30 -41.22 35.67
N VAL A 102 -9.40 -41.87 34.51
CA VAL A 102 -10.66 -42.12 33.82
C VAL A 102 -10.79 -43.58 33.52
N GLU A 103 -11.86 -44.22 33.97
CA GLU A 103 -12.09 -45.67 33.84
C GLU A 103 -10.93 -46.50 34.42
N GLY A 104 -10.32 -46.04 35.54
CA GLY A 104 -9.17 -46.70 36.17
C GLY A 104 -7.85 -46.58 35.36
N LYS A 105 -7.81 -45.72 34.36
CA LYS A 105 -6.64 -45.49 33.49
C LYS A 105 -6.21 -44.04 33.53
N ARG A 106 -4.88 -43.83 33.52
CA ARG A 106 -4.29 -42.49 33.53
C ARG A 106 -4.39 -41.82 32.16
N VAL A 107 -4.85 -40.58 32.11
CA VAL A 107 -4.90 -39.73 30.94
C VAL A 107 -4.16 -38.42 31.24
N LEU A 108 -3.35 -37.92 30.30
CA LEU A 108 -2.71 -36.62 30.40
C LEU A 108 -3.35 -35.64 29.42
N MET A 109 -3.70 -34.45 29.89
CA MET A 109 -4.18 -33.36 29.07
C MET A 109 -3.21 -32.18 29.14
N PHE A 110 -2.64 -31.84 28.02
CA PHE A 110 -1.75 -30.67 27.86
C PHE A 110 -2.57 -29.48 27.38
N GLN A 111 -2.66 -28.45 28.21
CA GLN A 111 -3.28 -27.16 27.83
C GLN A 111 -2.22 -26.30 27.16
N ILE A 112 -2.37 -26.10 25.86
CA ILE A 112 -1.46 -25.35 25.00
C ILE A 112 -2.02 -23.95 24.82
N PRO A 113 -1.33 -22.89 25.24
CA PRO A 113 -1.78 -21.52 25.01
C PRO A 113 -1.77 -21.21 23.51
N ALA A 114 -2.70 -20.37 23.06
CA ALA A 114 -2.64 -19.79 21.73
C ALA A 114 -1.32 -19.03 21.53
N ALA A 115 -0.79 -19.04 20.32
CA ALA A 115 0.36 -18.21 19.97
C ALA A 115 0.01 -16.73 20.25
N PRO A 116 0.92 -15.94 20.83
CA PRO A 116 0.66 -14.53 21.06
C PRO A 116 0.30 -13.82 19.75
N ARG A 117 -0.59 -12.84 19.83
CA ARG A 117 -0.96 -12.03 18.66
C ARG A 117 0.30 -11.38 18.07
N GLY A 118 0.50 -11.51 16.78
CA GLY A 118 1.68 -11.00 16.07
C GLY A 118 2.93 -11.88 16.14
N ILE A 119 2.94 -12.96 16.95
CA ILE A 119 4.12 -13.80 17.19
C ILE A 119 3.79 -15.27 16.92
N PRO A 120 4.05 -15.79 15.72
CA PRO A 120 3.87 -17.21 15.44
C PRO A 120 4.76 -18.08 16.34
N MET A 121 4.20 -19.20 16.81
CA MET A 121 4.91 -20.16 17.67
C MET A 121 5.80 -21.06 16.84
N ALA A 122 7.10 -21.05 17.10
CA ALA A 122 8.07 -21.97 16.50
C ALA A 122 8.43 -23.10 17.46
N TRP A 123 8.87 -24.21 16.90
CA TRP A 123 9.63 -25.28 17.54
C TRP A 123 11.01 -25.39 16.89
N GLN A 124 12.08 -25.15 17.64
CA GLN A 124 13.46 -25.15 17.15
C GLN A 124 13.66 -24.27 15.89
N GLY A 125 12.99 -23.10 15.85
CA GLY A 125 13.05 -22.15 14.72
C GLY A 125 12.13 -22.49 13.53
N HIS A 126 11.39 -23.60 13.57
CA HIS A 126 10.45 -24.00 12.52
C HIS A 126 9.00 -23.82 12.99
N PHE A 127 8.14 -23.28 12.11
CA PHE A 127 6.74 -23.05 12.38
C PHE A 127 5.88 -24.19 11.86
N TYR A 128 4.96 -24.70 12.68
CA TYR A 128 4.07 -25.81 12.34
C TYR A 128 2.60 -25.39 12.42
N ALA A 129 1.77 -26.10 11.65
CA ALA A 129 0.32 -25.95 11.59
C ALA A 129 -0.34 -27.32 11.46
N ARG A 130 -1.68 -27.30 11.49
CA ARG A 130 -2.48 -28.48 11.17
C ARG A 130 -3.27 -28.25 9.88
N ARG A 131 -3.41 -29.32 9.13
CA ARG A 131 -4.34 -29.40 7.99
C ARG A 131 -5.20 -30.64 8.18
N GLY A 132 -6.39 -30.43 8.80
CA GLY A 132 -7.18 -31.53 9.35
C GLY A 132 -6.40 -32.28 10.42
N GLU A 133 -6.25 -33.58 10.29
CA GLU A 133 -5.52 -34.46 11.22
C GLU A 133 -3.98 -34.45 11.01
N SER A 134 -3.48 -33.84 9.93
CA SER A 134 -2.06 -33.89 9.58
C SER A 134 -1.28 -32.70 10.14
N LEU A 135 -0.10 -33.00 10.71
CA LEU A 135 0.91 -32.03 11.09
C LEU A 135 1.67 -31.58 9.84
N VAL A 136 1.71 -30.29 9.57
CA VAL A 136 2.35 -29.69 8.39
C VAL A 136 3.17 -28.45 8.79
N ALA A 137 4.03 -27.97 7.89
CA ALA A 137 4.64 -26.65 8.05
C ALA A 137 3.57 -25.56 8.00
N LEU A 138 3.72 -24.52 8.80
CA LEU A 138 2.86 -23.33 8.75
C LEU A 138 3.07 -22.65 7.39
N ASP A 139 2.02 -22.54 6.60
CA ASP A 139 2.11 -21.85 5.31
C ASP A 139 2.25 -20.33 5.49
N MET A 140 2.81 -19.66 4.47
CA MET A 140 3.09 -18.21 4.54
C MET A 140 1.82 -17.38 4.75
N SER A 141 0.67 -17.81 4.24
CA SER A 141 -0.58 -17.09 4.43
C SER A 141 -1.00 -17.07 5.91
N LYS A 142 -0.99 -18.23 6.57
CA LYS A 142 -1.27 -18.36 8.01
C LYS A 142 -0.21 -17.67 8.88
N TYR A 143 1.07 -17.75 8.47
CA TYR A 143 2.16 -17.05 9.14
C TYR A 143 1.91 -15.53 9.14
N GLU A 144 1.63 -14.96 7.97
CA GLU A 144 1.31 -13.54 7.82
C GLU A 144 0.01 -13.15 8.53
N GLU A 145 -0.99 -14.03 8.58
CA GLU A 145 -2.23 -13.80 9.31
C GLU A 145 -1.95 -13.60 10.81
N ILE A 146 -1.14 -14.49 11.43
CA ILE A 146 -0.71 -14.32 12.83
C ILE A 146 0.14 -13.06 12.99
N ARG A 147 1.08 -12.79 12.08
CA ARG A 147 1.94 -11.60 12.12
C ARG A 147 1.17 -10.30 12.06
N ARG A 148 0.10 -10.28 11.30
CA ARG A 148 -0.79 -9.11 11.17
C ARG A 148 -1.73 -8.91 12.37
N GLN A 149 -1.86 -9.90 13.23
CA GLN A 149 -2.57 -9.76 14.49
C GLN A 149 -1.70 -8.96 15.49
N THR A 150 -1.30 -7.74 15.11
CA THR A 150 -0.62 -6.87 16.06
C THR A 150 -1.43 -6.80 17.35
N SER A 151 -0.75 -6.89 18.47
CA SER A 151 -1.37 -6.74 19.80
C SER A 151 -2.31 -5.52 19.78
N GLU A 152 -3.36 -5.54 20.58
CA GLU A 152 -4.20 -4.36 20.88
C GLU A 152 -3.40 -3.23 21.57
N PHE A 153 -2.09 -3.25 21.41
CA PHE A 153 -1.15 -2.28 21.92
C PHE A 153 -1.28 -1.00 21.11
N ASP A 154 -2.17 -0.15 21.55
CA ASP A 154 -2.25 1.22 21.06
C ASP A 154 -1.20 2.07 21.79
N TRP A 155 -0.07 2.30 21.10
CA TRP A 155 1.00 3.17 21.61
C TRP A 155 0.45 4.55 22.00
N SER A 156 -0.47 5.09 21.23
CA SER A 156 -0.97 6.46 21.40
C SER A 156 -1.78 6.65 22.69
N LYS A 157 -2.36 5.56 23.21
CA LYS A 157 -3.17 5.55 24.44
C LYS A 157 -2.32 5.45 25.71
N GLN A 158 -1.03 5.15 25.60
CA GLN A 158 -0.18 4.98 26.78
C GLN A 158 -0.05 6.27 27.57
N ILE A 159 -0.10 6.12 28.91
CA ILE A 159 0.12 7.22 29.85
C ILE A 159 1.59 7.58 29.87
N VAL A 160 1.86 8.88 29.84
CA VAL A 160 3.20 9.45 29.96
C VAL A 160 3.43 9.83 31.41
N ASP A 161 4.21 9.03 32.12
CA ASP A 161 4.49 9.27 33.54
C ASP A 161 5.25 10.59 33.75
N GLY A 162 4.78 11.39 34.69
CA GLY A 162 5.38 12.68 35.03
C GLY A 162 4.95 13.85 34.14
N ALA A 163 4.30 13.59 32.99
CA ALA A 163 3.81 14.66 32.14
C ALA A 163 2.54 15.32 32.71
N THR A 164 2.45 16.63 32.54
CA THR A 164 1.36 17.47 33.05
C THR A 164 0.83 18.41 31.95
N ILE A 165 -0.21 19.17 32.22
CA ILE A 165 -0.70 20.21 31.29
C ILE A 165 0.38 21.28 31.02
N ALA A 166 1.31 21.51 31.97
CA ALA A 166 2.40 22.44 31.77
C ALA A 166 3.38 22.03 30.65
N ASP A 167 3.38 20.76 30.27
CA ASP A 167 4.18 20.22 29.16
C ASP A 167 3.52 20.42 27.79
N LEU A 168 2.27 20.90 27.76
CA LEU A 168 1.53 21.18 26.53
C LEU A 168 1.69 22.65 26.11
N ASP A 169 1.65 22.88 24.79
CA ASP A 169 1.70 24.21 24.19
C ASP A 169 0.32 24.91 24.28
N ALA A 170 0.29 26.10 24.84
CA ALA A 170 -0.95 26.83 25.04
C ALA A 170 -1.66 27.23 23.74
N LYS A 171 -0.88 27.51 22.66
CA LYS A 171 -1.43 27.82 21.34
C LYS A 171 -2.04 26.57 20.74
N ALA A 172 -1.36 25.42 20.87
CA ALA A 172 -1.88 24.13 20.40
C ALA A 172 -3.18 23.74 21.13
N ILE A 173 -3.27 23.94 22.45
CA ILE A 173 -4.53 23.72 23.21
C ILE A 173 -5.65 24.61 22.68
N LYS A 174 -5.35 25.89 22.41
CA LYS A 174 -6.34 26.83 21.87
C LYS A 174 -6.83 26.40 20.49
N GLU A 175 -5.93 26.07 19.57
CA GLU A 175 -6.28 25.61 18.22
C GLU A 175 -7.06 24.28 18.26
N ALA A 176 -6.65 23.34 19.13
CA ALA A 176 -7.39 22.09 19.35
C ALA A 176 -8.83 22.35 19.81
N ARG A 177 -9.02 23.35 20.69
CA ARG A 177 -10.35 23.76 21.19
C ARG A 177 -11.21 24.35 20.07
N GLU A 178 -10.64 25.17 19.21
CA GLU A 178 -11.37 25.69 18.03
C GLU A 178 -11.73 24.55 17.05
N GLY A 179 -10.80 23.64 16.74
CA GLY A 179 -11.09 22.46 15.92
C GLY A 179 -12.21 21.59 16.51
N TYR A 180 -12.22 21.41 17.83
CA TYR A 180 -13.28 20.67 18.52
C TYR A 180 -14.65 21.35 18.37
N LYS A 181 -14.70 22.69 18.48
CA LYS A 181 -15.95 23.46 18.27
C LYS A 181 -16.46 23.34 16.84
N GLU A 182 -15.57 23.25 15.86
CA GLU A 182 -15.93 23.06 14.47
C GLU A 182 -16.43 21.63 14.20
N HIS A 183 -15.83 20.63 14.85
CA HIS A 183 -16.26 19.25 14.75
C HIS A 183 -17.59 18.99 15.46
N TYR A 184 -17.84 19.70 16.60
CA TYR A 184 -19.06 19.60 17.39
C TYR A 184 -19.82 20.94 17.49
N PRO A 185 -20.46 21.44 16.42
CA PRO A 185 -21.09 22.77 16.39
C PRO A 185 -22.13 22.99 17.50
N ASN A 186 -22.85 21.92 17.88
CA ASN A 186 -23.87 21.95 18.93
C ASN A 186 -23.30 22.17 20.34
N GLN A 187 -21.99 21.91 20.54
CA GLN A 187 -21.32 22.08 21.83
C GLN A 187 -20.49 23.38 21.91
N LYS A 188 -20.45 24.18 20.85
CA LYS A 188 -19.58 25.36 20.73
C LYS A 188 -19.62 26.28 21.95
N LYS A 189 -20.80 26.59 22.46
CA LYS A 189 -20.96 27.48 23.62
C LYS A 189 -20.50 26.86 24.96
N VAL A 190 -20.61 25.54 25.06
CA VAL A 190 -20.25 24.82 26.30
C VAL A 190 -18.75 24.56 26.38
N VAL A 191 -18.11 24.32 25.24
CA VAL A 191 -16.66 24.07 25.15
C VAL A 191 -15.83 25.22 25.77
N ASP A 192 -16.28 26.46 25.61
CA ASP A 192 -15.59 27.64 26.17
C ASP A 192 -15.66 27.70 27.72
N THR A 193 -16.60 26.99 28.34
CA THR A 193 -16.74 26.93 29.80
C THR A 193 -15.89 25.85 30.46
N TRP A 194 -15.32 24.93 29.67
CA TRP A 194 -14.52 23.82 30.21
C TRP A 194 -13.11 24.27 30.60
N SER A 195 -12.62 23.76 31.73
CA SER A 195 -11.19 23.83 32.01
C SER A 195 -10.40 23.05 30.97
N ASP A 196 -9.09 23.32 30.86
CA ASP A 196 -8.23 22.56 29.92
C ASP A 196 -8.23 21.06 30.26
N GLU A 197 -8.24 20.66 31.52
CA GLU A 197 -8.35 19.25 31.94
C GLU A 197 -9.62 18.58 31.40
N VAL A 198 -10.77 19.24 31.56
CA VAL A 198 -12.06 18.73 31.06
C VAL A 198 -12.05 18.65 29.54
N PHE A 199 -11.55 19.69 28.88
CA PHE A 199 -11.45 19.72 27.43
C PHE A 199 -10.58 18.58 26.89
N LEU A 200 -9.35 18.44 27.39
CA LEU A 200 -8.40 17.42 26.95
C LEU A 200 -8.97 16.00 27.12
N ASN A 201 -9.66 15.76 28.22
CA ASN A 201 -10.29 14.47 28.48
C ASN A 201 -11.43 14.16 27.49
N LYS A 202 -12.28 15.18 27.19
CA LYS A 202 -13.37 15.05 26.19
C LYS A 202 -12.84 14.91 24.77
N ALA A 203 -11.74 15.59 24.43
CA ALA A 203 -11.08 15.49 23.14
C ALA A 203 -10.34 14.15 22.94
N LYS A 204 -10.30 13.26 23.96
CA LYS A 204 -9.53 12.00 23.96
C LYS A 204 -8.01 12.20 23.84
N LEU A 205 -7.51 13.27 24.46
CA LEU A 205 -6.09 13.58 24.59
C LEU A 205 -5.53 13.11 25.92
N THR A 206 -6.38 12.98 26.94
CA THR A 206 -6.04 12.46 28.27
C THR A 206 -6.96 11.34 28.68
N ILE A 207 -6.53 10.54 29.66
CA ILE A 207 -7.34 9.51 30.31
C ILE A 207 -7.33 9.77 31.80
N ASP A 208 -8.50 10.04 32.36
CA ASP A 208 -8.67 10.41 33.79
C ASP A 208 -7.70 11.52 34.24
N GLY A 209 -7.53 12.55 33.38
CA GLY A 209 -6.63 13.67 33.61
C GLY A 209 -5.13 13.37 33.38
N LYS A 210 -4.74 12.12 33.08
CA LYS A 210 -3.34 11.77 32.81
C LYS A 210 -2.99 11.97 31.35
N MET A 211 -1.81 12.54 31.09
CA MET A 211 -1.31 12.77 29.75
C MET A 211 -1.02 11.45 29.03
N THR A 212 -1.40 11.38 27.75
CA THR A 212 -1.11 10.24 26.87
C THR A 212 -0.04 10.59 25.85
N ASN A 213 0.54 9.58 25.18
CA ASN A 213 1.43 9.83 24.04
C ASN A 213 0.75 10.66 22.95
N ALA A 214 -0.55 10.46 22.70
CA ALA A 214 -1.31 11.28 21.76
C ALA A 214 -1.34 12.76 22.16
N ALA A 215 -1.52 13.08 23.45
CA ALA A 215 -1.52 14.45 23.93
C ALA A 215 -0.15 15.12 23.72
N ILE A 216 0.94 14.44 24.06
CA ILE A 216 2.31 14.97 23.87
C ILE A 216 2.60 15.14 22.38
N LEU A 217 2.22 14.16 21.53
CA LEU A 217 2.47 14.22 20.09
C LEU A 217 1.74 15.39 19.42
N LEU A 218 0.47 15.60 19.76
CA LEU A 218 -0.37 16.59 19.09
C LEU A 218 -0.23 17.99 19.69
N LEU A 219 -0.03 18.10 21.01
CA LEU A 219 -0.08 19.37 21.73
C LEU A 219 1.17 19.68 22.58
N GLY A 220 2.12 18.76 22.70
CA GLY A 220 3.31 18.92 23.54
C GLY A 220 4.21 20.07 23.09
N LYS A 221 4.80 20.79 24.03
CA LYS A 221 5.86 21.76 23.74
C LYS A 221 7.09 21.08 23.13
N PRO A 222 7.94 21.79 22.35
CA PRO A 222 9.18 21.20 21.82
C PRO A 222 10.07 20.56 22.91
N GLU A 223 10.12 21.13 24.09
CA GLU A 223 10.88 20.60 25.24
C GLU A 223 10.33 19.24 25.70
N SER A 224 9.05 18.98 25.50
CA SER A 224 8.40 17.73 25.89
C SER A 224 8.74 16.55 24.95
N LEU A 225 9.55 16.79 23.91
CA LEU A 225 10.01 15.75 22.97
C LEU A 225 10.76 14.61 23.70
N HIS A 226 11.38 14.89 24.84
CA HIS A 226 12.08 13.87 25.63
C HIS A 226 11.18 12.72 26.10
N TYR A 227 9.85 12.91 26.17
CA TYR A 227 8.90 11.85 26.51
C TYR A 227 8.70 10.85 25.36
N ILE A 228 8.81 11.30 24.10
CA ILE A 228 8.49 10.51 22.91
C ILE A 228 9.66 10.41 21.90
N ASN A 229 10.79 11.04 22.20
CA ASN A 229 12.01 11.01 21.37
C ASN A 229 11.75 11.39 19.89
N HIS A 230 12.44 10.75 18.96
CA HIS A 230 12.37 11.01 17.52
C HIS A 230 11.01 10.78 16.86
N ILE A 231 10.10 10.10 17.52
CA ILE A 231 8.73 9.88 17.03
C ILE A 231 7.98 11.20 16.80
N GLY A 232 8.26 12.21 17.62
CA GLY A 232 7.68 13.55 17.53
C GLY A 232 8.37 14.47 16.51
N GLU A 233 8.98 13.92 15.45
CA GLU A 233 9.70 14.70 14.44
C GLU A 233 9.21 14.43 13.02
N ILE A 234 9.11 15.52 12.23
CA ILE A 234 8.89 15.50 10.78
C ILE A 234 10.12 16.08 10.11
N VAL A 235 10.75 15.31 9.23
CA VAL A 235 11.93 15.76 8.48
C VAL A 235 11.50 16.17 7.08
N TRP A 236 11.59 17.46 6.77
CA TRP A 236 11.45 17.94 5.39
C TRP A 236 12.82 18.06 4.73
N ARG A 237 12.92 17.63 3.48
CA ARG A 237 14.16 17.70 2.69
C ARG A 237 13.87 18.09 1.25
N LEU A 238 14.70 19.02 0.72
CA LEU A 238 14.70 19.37 -0.68
C LEU A 238 15.68 18.45 -1.44
N ALA A 239 15.18 17.63 -2.35
CA ALA A 239 16.02 16.74 -3.15
C ALA A 239 16.77 17.52 -4.26
N GLY A 240 17.98 17.09 -4.59
CA GLY A 240 18.80 17.71 -5.63
C GLY A 240 19.60 18.95 -5.16
N MET A 241 19.47 19.34 -3.91
CA MET A 241 20.30 20.39 -3.29
C MET A 241 20.97 19.83 -2.03
N ASP A 242 22.28 19.93 -1.95
CA ASP A 242 23.03 19.49 -0.79
C ASP A 242 22.67 20.32 0.44
N ASN A 243 22.43 19.64 1.56
CA ASN A 243 22.19 20.24 2.88
C ASN A 243 20.96 21.16 3.03
N VAL A 244 19.98 21.07 2.16
CA VAL A 244 18.70 21.78 2.34
C VAL A 244 17.67 20.83 2.97
N GLY A 245 17.46 21.00 4.26
CA GLY A 245 16.48 20.25 5.03
C GLY A 245 16.19 20.93 6.35
N GLN A 246 15.09 20.54 6.99
CA GLN A 246 14.67 21.03 8.29
C GLN A 246 13.97 19.93 9.05
N VAL A 247 14.24 19.84 10.35
CA VAL A 247 13.51 18.98 11.28
C VAL A 247 12.49 19.88 12.00
N PHE A 248 11.24 19.43 11.97
CA PHE A 248 10.14 20.03 12.67
C PHE A 248 9.75 19.11 13.83
N THR A 249 9.48 19.68 14.99
CA THR A 249 9.13 18.91 16.19
C THR A 249 7.67 19.11 16.57
N ILE A 250 7.19 18.39 17.59
CA ILE A 250 5.87 18.63 18.22
C ILE A 250 5.72 20.13 18.62
N PRO A 251 4.47 20.64 18.71
CA PRO A 251 3.17 19.97 18.61
C PRO A 251 2.69 19.76 17.15
N PHE A 252 2.34 18.53 16.77
CA PHE A 252 2.00 18.23 15.39
C PHE A 252 0.74 18.96 14.87
N LEU A 253 -0.16 19.36 15.76
CA LEU A 253 -1.32 20.18 15.37
C LEU A 253 -0.90 21.51 14.70
N LEU A 254 0.19 22.14 15.18
CA LEU A 254 0.71 23.39 14.61
C LEU A 254 1.75 23.10 13.53
N THR A 255 2.62 22.16 13.78
CA THR A 255 3.79 21.83 12.96
C THR A 255 3.41 21.38 11.55
N THR A 256 2.29 20.66 11.36
CA THR A 256 1.85 20.26 10.01
C THR A 256 1.59 21.46 9.10
N THR A 257 1.04 22.55 9.65
CA THR A 257 0.87 23.81 8.92
C THR A 257 2.21 24.49 8.62
N GLU A 258 3.18 24.41 9.52
CA GLU A 258 4.52 24.95 9.29
C GLU A 258 5.26 24.18 8.18
N VAL A 259 5.15 22.84 8.17
CA VAL A 259 5.70 22.00 7.11
C VAL A 259 5.05 22.33 5.76
N MET A 260 3.73 22.48 5.75
CA MET A 260 2.99 22.88 4.53
C MET A 260 3.49 24.23 3.98
N HIS A 261 3.69 25.25 4.85
CA HIS A 261 4.22 26.55 4.43
C HIS A 261 5.70 26.49 4.00
N LYS A 262 6.46 25.49 4.46
CA LYS A 262 7.85 25.28 4.03
C LYS A 262 7.96 24.75 2.61
N ILE A 263 6.99 23.96 2.17
CA ILE A 263 6.92 23.42 0.83
C ILE A 263 6.77 24.55 -0.19
N ARG A 264 7.58 24.55 -1.24
CA ARG A 264 7.57 25.56 -2.31
C ARG A 264 6.34 25.36 -3.21
N ASN A 265 5.21 25.88 -2.76
CA ASN A 265 3.96 25.86 -3.47
C ASN A 265 3.76 27.18 -4.21
N TYR A 266 3.90 27.19 -5.53
CA TYR A 266 3.82 28.37 -6.37
C TYR A 266 2.81 28.16 -7.50
N PRO A 267 2.25 29.25 -8.06
CA PRO A 267 1.39 29.17 -9.23
C PRO A 267 2.16 28.69 -10.46
N PHE A 268 1.57 27.81 -11.24
CA PHE A 268 2.13 27.36 -12.51
C PHE A 268 1.03 27.23 -13.57
N LYS A 269 1.42 27.22 -14.85
CA LYS A 269 0.50 27.00 -15.96
C LYS A 269 0.41 25.50 -16.26
N ILE A 270 -0.79 24.96 -16.16
CA ILE A 270 -1.08 23.55 -16.51
C ILE A 270 -0.89 23.32 -18.01
N PHE A 271 -1.29 24.33 -18.84
CA PHE A 271 -1.17 24.30 -20.30
C PHE A 271 -0.27 25.45 -20.79
N PRO A 272 1.07 25.36 -20.65
CA PRO A 272 1.98 26.46 -20.92
C PRO A 272 1.97 26.89 -22.40
N ASN A 273 1.63 25.98 -23.31
CA ASN A 273 1.65 26.19 -24.75
C ASN A 273 0.31 26.73 -25.30
N ASN A 274 -0.71 26.90 -24.47
CA ASN A 274 -2.01 27.39 -24.90
C ASN A 274 -2.56 28.50 -23.98
N SER A 275 -2.44 29.74 -24.43
CA SER A 275 -2.89 30.92 -23.67
C SER A 275 -4.41 31.10 -23.57
N PHE A 276 -5.20 30.28 -24.28
CA PHE A 276 -6.67 30.35 -24.28
C PHE A 276 -7.31 29.37 -23.30
N LEU A 277 -6.53 28.40 -22.77
CA LEU A 277 -7.06 27.47 -21.80
C LEU A 277 -6.84 28.01 -20.39
N PRO A 278 -7.85 27.94 -19.49
CA PRO A 278 -7.68 28.27 -18.09
C PRO A 278 -6.75 27.22 -17.47
N GLY A 279 -5.66 27.65 -16.88
CA GLY A 279 -4.68 26.67 -16.40
C GLY A 279 -3.63 27.23 -15.47
N GLU A 280 -3.90 28.34 -14.79
CA GLU A 280 -3.09 28.76 -13.66
C GLU A 280 -3.65 28.16 -12.37
N GLY A 281 -2.83 27.43 -11.65
CA GLY A 281 -3.16 26.86 -10.35
C GLY A 281 -1.91 26.75 -9.49
N MET A 282 -2.09 26.64 -8.17
CA MET A 282 -0.97 26.30 -7.27
C MET A 282 -0.45 24.93 -7.63
N LYS A 283 0.87 24.71 -7.46
CA LYS A 283 1.52 23.44 -7.76
C LYS A 283 0.90 22.28 -6.98
N TYR A 284 0.55 22.50 -5.74
CA TYR A 284 -0.14 21.54 -4.87
C TYR A 284 -1.38 22.16 -4.24
N ASP A 285 -2.33 21.33 -3.90
CA ASP A 285 -3.46 21.71 -3.06
C ASP A 285 -3.03 21.65 -1.58
N ASN A 286 -3.22 22.72 -0.85
CA ASN A 286 -2.84 22.79 0.57
C ASN A 286 -3.62 21.79 1.43
N GLU A 287 -4.91 21.54 1.11
CA GLU A 287 -5.71 20.55 1.84
C GLU A 287 -5.16 19.14 1.61
N VAL A 288 -4.69 18.83 0.39
CA VAL A 288 -4.07 17.54 0.06
C VAL A 288 -2.72 17.37 0.78
N ILE A 289 -1.91 18.43 0.89
CA ILE A 289 -0.66 18.39 1.67
C ILE A 289 -0.95 18.09 3.15
N LEU A 290 -1.92 18.79 3.74
CA LEU A 290 -2.30 18.57 5.15
C LEU A 290 -2.88 17.17 5.35
N GLU A 291 -3.74 16.70 4.45
CA GLU A 291 -4.29 15.35 4.49
C GLU A 291 -3.18 14.28 4.44
N ALA A 292 -2.17 14.46 3.56
CA ALA A 292 -1.03 13.56 3.48
C ALA A 292 -0.20 13.53 4.78
N LEU A 293 0.05 14.69 5.39
CA LEU A 293 0.77 14.80 6.67
C LEU A 293 -0.03 14.16 7.80
N HIS A 294 -1.32 14.45 7.89
CA HIS A 294 -2.21 13.90 8.92
C HIS A 294 -2.34 12.38 8.78
N ASN A 295 -2.40 11.85 7.55
CA ASN A 295 -2.38 10.41 7.31
C ASN A 295 -1.06 9.77 7.76
N CYS A 296 0.09 10.40 7.50
CA CYS A 296 1.36 9.94 8.06
C CYS A 296 1.32 9.85 9.58
N ILE A 297 0.76 10.85 10.28
CA ILE A 297 0.67 10.88 11.74
C ILE A 297 -0.29 9.79 12.25
N ALA A 298 -1.49 9.70 11.68
CA ALA A 298 -2.52 8.76 12.14
C ALA A 298 -2.11 7.30 11.95
N HIS A 299 -1.36 6.99 10.87
CA HIS A 299 -1.04 5.61 10.46
C HIS A 299 0.40 5.17 10.73
N GLN A 300 1.25 6.06 11.28
CA GLN A 300 2.63 5.75 11.69
C GLN A 300 2.69 4.52 12.61
N ASN A 301 3.65 3.64 12.39
CA ASN A 301 4.01 2.61 13.36
C ASN A 301 4.97 3.18 14.42
N TYR A 302 4.42 3.70 15.50
CA TYR A 302 5.19 4.34 16.56
C TYR A 302 6.09 3.38 17.35
N ALA A 303 5.84 2.07 17.28
CA ALA A 303 6.70 1.06 17.90
C ALA A 303 8.09 0.97 17.25
N GLU A 304 8.23 1.40 16.00
CA GLU A 304 9.51 1.41 15.28
C GLU A 304 10.39 2.62 15.58
N ASN A 305 9.91 3.57 16.39
CA ASN A 305 10.64 4.78 16.76
C ASN A 305 11.19 5.55 15.55
N ALA A 306 10.42 5.63 14.48
CA ALA A 306 10.79 6.26 13.22
C ALA A 306 10.21 7.68 13.10
N ARG A 307 10.84 8.52 12.28
CA ARG A 307 10.39 9.87 11.91
C ARG A 307 9.46 9.81 10.71
N ILE A 308 8.60 10.81 10.58
CA ILE A 308 7.90 11.10 9.33
C ILE A 308 8.85 11.85 8.40
N ILE A 309 8.88 11.48 7.12
CA ILE A 309 9.79 12.07 6.13
C ILE A 309 8.99 12.69 5.00
N VAL A 310 9.31 13.95 4.67
CA VAL A 310 8.76 14.67 3.51
C VAL A 310 9.91 15.04 2.59
N ILE A 311 9.88 14.54 1.36
CA ILE A 311 10.89 14.85 0.35
C ILE A 311 10.23 15.69 -0.75
N GLU A 312 10.69 16.91 -0.89
CA GLU A 312 10.29 17.79 -1.98
C GLU A 312 11.24 17.62 -3.16
N ARG A 313 10.71 17.20 -4.30
CA ARG A 313 11.41 17.17 -5.59
C ARG A 313 10.91 18.28 -6.52
N GLU A 314 11.55 18.42 -7.65
CA GLU A 314 11.15 19.43 -8.63
C GLU A 314 9.69 19.29 -9.04
N ASN A 315 9.22 18.08 -9.30
CA ASN A 315 7.91 17.81 -9.89
C ASN A 315 6.95 17.03 -8.98
N GLU A 316 7.37 16.64 -7.78
CA GLU A 316 6.58 15.83 -6.87
C GLU A 316 6.92 16.07 -5.40
N LEU A 317 5.96 15.79 -4.53
CA LEU A 317 6.17 15.62 -3.09
C LEU A 317 6.09 14.15 -2.74
N GLU A 318 6.96 13.70 -1.85
CA GLU A 318 6.95 12.34 -1.34
C GLU A 318 6.80 12.37 0.18
N PHE A 319 5.79 11.68 0.70
CA PHE A 319 5.52 11.55 2.13
C PHE A 319 5.77 10.10 2.53
N ARG A 320 6.50 9.88 3.61
CA ARG A 320 6.83 8.54 4.11
C ARG A 320 6.52 8.42 5.59
N ASN A 321 5.87 7.35 5.95
CA ASN A 321 5.70 6.92 7.34
C ASN A 321 6.00 5.44 7.50
N SER A 322 6.46 5.05 8.70
CA SER A 322 6.75 3.68 9.07
C SER A 322 5.48 2.86 9.24
N GLY A 323 5.55 1.58 8.89
CA GLY A 323 4.45 0.62 8.87
C GLY A 323 3.66 0.64 7.57
N GLY A 324 3.46 -0.52 6.94
CA GLY A 324 2.66 -0.66 5.73
C GLY A 324 1.17 -0.34 5.93
N PHE A 325 0.35 -0.50 4.90
CA PHE A 325 -1.10 -0.36 5.01
C PHE A 325 -1.67 -1.32 6.05
N TYR A 326 -2.47 -0.79 6.99
CA TYR A 326 -2.96 -1.55 8.13
C TYR A 326 -4.31 -2.24 7.88
N ASP A 327 -5.18 -1.62 7.09
CA ASP A 327 -6.49 -2.15 6.71
C ASP A 327 -6.67 -2.05 5.18
N GLY A 328 -6.46 -3.16 4.47
CA GLY A 328 -6.56 -3.22 3.02
C GLY A 328 -5.41 -2.54 2.28
N SER A 329 -5.70 -2.05 1.08
CA SER A 329 -4.77 -1.30 0.22
C SER A 329 -5.32 0.09 -0.12
N TYR A 330 -4.49 0.98 -0.67
CA TYR A 330 -4.95 2.31 -1.05
C TYR A 330 -6.04 2.27 -2.14
N GLU A 331 -5.98 1.30 -3.04
CA GLU A 331 -6.97 1.13 -4.11
C GLU A 331 -8.39 0.96 -3.58
N ASP A 332 -8.53 0.32 -2.43
CA ASP A 332 -9.82 0.09 -1.78
C ASP A 332 -10.52 1.40 -1.34
N TYR A 333 -9.74 2.47 -1.15
CA TYR A 333 -10.22 3.77 -0.65
C TYR A 333 -10.38 4.84 -1.74
N ILE A 334 -9.94 4.57 -2.97
CA ILE A 334 -10.01 5.55 -4.06
C ILE A 334 -11.45 5.98 -4.36
N THR A 335 -12.40 5.04 -4.35
CA THR A 335 -13.82 5.34 -4.65
C THR A 335 -14.54 6.06 -3.52
N GLY A 336 -14.01 6.03 -2.29
CA GLY A 336 -14.65 6.59 -1.10
C GLY A 336 -15.79 5.72 -0.53
N GLU A 337 -15.97 4.51 -1.03
CA GLU A 337 -17.04 3.60 -0.55
C GLU A 337 -16.60 2.76 0.66
N ARG A 338 -15.29 2.56 0.83
CA ARG A 338 -14.76 1.77 1.92
C ARG A 338 -14.54 2.62 3.17
N ILE A 339 -15.09 2.16 4.28
CA ILE A 339 -14.84 2.71 5.62
C ILE A 339 -13.75 1.87 6.28
N PRO A 340 -12.69 2.47 6.87
CA PRO A 340 -11.68 1.74 7.61
C PRO A 340 -12.29 0.98 8.78
N LYS A 341 -11.99 -0.31 8.89
CA LYS A 341 -12.47 -1.15 9.99
C LYS A 341 -11.57 -1.07 11.21
N LYS A 342 -10.29 -0.78 11.00
CA LYS A 342 -9.25 -0.78 12.04
C LYS A 342 -8.26 0.36 11.80
N TYR A 343 -7.80 0.94 12.88
CA TYR A 343 -6.69 1.91 12.90
C TYR A 343 -5.51 1.31 13.66
N ARG A 344 -4.29 1.62 13.24
CA ARG A 344 -3.08 1.24 13.97
C ARG A 344 -3.01 1.95 15.32
N ASN A 345 -3.40 3.22 15.36
CA ASN A 345 -3.42 4.08 16.55
C ASN A 345 -4.86 4.61 16.78
N PRO A 346 -5.81 3.77 17.23
CA PRO A 346 -7.22 4.16 17.29
C PRO A 346 -7.49 5.32 18.26
N PHE A 347 -6.73 5.42 19.37
CA PHE A 347 -6.88 6.53 20.31
C PHE A 347 -6.40 7.85 19.69
N LEU A 348 -5.26 7.85 19.01
CA LEU A 348 -4.75 9.01 18.28
C LEU A 348 -5.69 9.44 17.15
N ALA A 349 -6.15 8.50 16.33
CA ALA A 349 -7.09 8.79 15.25
C ALA A 349 -8.37 9.44 15.77
N GLN A 350 -8.93 8.95 16.89
CA GLN A 350 -10.09 9.55 17.53
C GLN A 350 -9.80 10.95 18.08
N ALA A 351 -8.62 11.16 18.68
CA ALA A 351 -8.22 12.49 19.17
C ALA A 351 -8.08 13.47 18.00
N MET A 352 -7.40 13.08 16.91
CA MET A 352 -7.24 13.89 15.71
C MET A 352 -8.58 14.24 15.07
N ALA A 353 -9.54 13.30 15.02
CA ALA A 353 -10.88 13.56 14.53
C ALA A 353 -11.62 14.57 15.42
N ASN A 354 -11.57 14.40 16.74
CA ASN A 354 -12.24 15.29 17.69
C ASN A 354 -11.75 16.74 17.59
N ILE A 355 -10.47 16.97 17.26
CA ILE A 355 -9.88 18.29 17.04
C ILE A 355 -9.85 18.71 15.56
N LYS A 356 -10.57 17.98 14.70
CA LYS A 356 -10.77 18.26 13.27
C LYS A 356 -9.47 18.27 12.43
N MET A 357 -8.49 17.44 12.77
CA MET A 357 -7.33 17.20 11.92
C MET A 357 -7.64 16.21 10.79
N ILE A 358 -8.42 15.16 11.08
CA ILE A 358 -8.83 14.13 10.11
C ILE A 358 -10.32 13.88 10.17
N ASP A 359 -10.87 13.26 9.11
CA ASP A 359 -12.14 12.55 9.21
C ASP A 359 -11.89 11.04 9.43
N THR A 360 -12.83 10.36 10.06
CA THR A 360 -12.76 8.92 10.33
C THR A 360 -13.61 8.10 9.37
N GLU A 361 -14.18 8.72 8.35
CA GLU A 361 -15.09 8.09 7.38
C GLU A 361 -14.33 7.46 6.21
N GLY A 362 -13.02 7.67 6.11
CA GLY A 362 -12.16 7.06 5.09
C GLY A 362 -12.08 7.84 3.78
N PHE A 363 -12.51 9.09 3.77
CA PHE A 363 -12.49 9.92 2.56
C PHE A 363 -11.13 10.55 2.23
N GLY A 364 -10.11 10.45 3.09
CA GLY A 364 -8.83 11.14 2.91
C GLY A 364 -8.14 10.81 1.58
N ILE A 365 -7.97 9.51 1.26
CA ILE A 365 -7.40 9.07 -0.02
C ILE A 365 -8.30 9.51 -1.19
N HIS A 366 -9.61 9.30 -1.07
CA HIS A 366 -10.58 9.72 -2.08
C HIS A 366 -10.46 11.22 -2.41
N LYS A 367 -10.43 12.09 -1.38
CA LYS A 367 -10.26 13.54 -1.56
C LYS A 367 -8.98 13.90 -2.29
N MET A 368 -7.86 13.25 -1.98
CA MET A 368 -6.60 13.48 -2.68
C MET A 368 -6.70 13.14 -4.18
N PHE A 369 -7.34 12.02 -4.52
CA PHE A 369 -7.54 11.60 -5.91
C PHE A 369 -8.51 12.53 -6.65
N VAL A 370 -9.62 12.93 -6.03
CA VAL A 370 -10.58 13.89 -6.60
C VAL A 370 -9.93 15.24 -6.83
N SER A 371 -9.19 15.78 -5.85
CA SER A 371 -8.47 17.06 -6.01
C SER A 371 -7.50 17.03 -7.18
N GLN A 372 -6.72 15.96 -7.36
CA GLN A 372 -5.81 15.84 -8.50
C GLN A 372 -6.57 15.75 -9.85
N LYS A 373 -7.68 14.98 -9.89
CA LYS A 373 -8.56 14.91 -11.07
C LYS A 373 -9.11 16.29 -11.46
N ASP A 374 -9.68 17.01 -10.51
CA ASP A 374 -10.33 18.31 -10.73
C ASP A 374 -9.32 19.39 -11.14
N ARG A 375 -8.05 19.17 -10.83
CA ARG A 375 -6.92 20.00 -11.23
C ARG A 375 -6.24 19.52 -12.51
N TYR A 376 -6.75 18.47 -13.15
CA TYR A 376 -6.22 17.86 -14.38
C TYR A 376 -4.77 17.35 -14.24
N LEU A 377 -4.34 17.02 -13.02
CA LEU A 377 -3.00 16.55 -12.70
C LEU A 377 -2.96 15.02 -12.57
N PRO A 378 -1.77 14.43 -12.68
CA PRO A 378 -1.62 12.98 -12.44
C PRO A 378 -2.07 12.58 -11.04
N MET A 379 -2.60 11.35 -10.89
CA MET A 379 -3.10 10.83 -9.63
C MET A 379 -1.99 10.61 -8.61
N PRO A 380 -2.31 10.67 -7.29
CA PRO A 380 -1.39 10.22 -6.24
C PRO A 380 -0.91 8.79 -6.49
N ASP A 381 0.29 8.47 -6.06
CA ASP A 381 0.94 7.19 -6.31
C ASP A 381 1.48 6.59 -5.01
N TYR A 382 1.21 5.31 -4.78
CA TYR A 382 1.66 4.55 -3.60
C TYR A 382 2.55 3.36 -3.97
N ASP A 383 2.99 3.24 -5.23
CA ASP A 383 3.72 2.07 -5.74
C ASP A 383 5.09 1.83 -5.07
N LYS A 384 5.64 2.83 -4.38
CA LYS A 384 6.88 2.71 -3.60
C LYS A 384 6.66 2.16 -2.19
N SER A 385 5.40 1.92 -1.80
CA SER A 385 5.06 1.37 -0.49
C SER A 385 5.36 -0.12 -0.43
N ASP A 386 5.69 -0.60 0.77
CA ASP A 386 5.94 -2.01 1.08
C ASP A 386 5.26 -2.41 2.41
N SER A 387 5.66 -3.57 2.98
CA SER A 387 5.14 -4.05 4.27
C SER A 387 5.51 -3.16 5.45
N ASP A 388 6.61 -2.40 5.33
CA ASP A 388 7.25 -1.70 6.44
C ASP A 388 7.13 -0.17 6.32
N THR A 389 6.76 0.34 5.14
CA THR A 389 6.71 1.78 4.87
C THR A 389 5.58 2.11 3.90
N VAL A 390 4.76 3.10 4.23
CA VAL A 390 3.86 3.74 3.26
C VAL A 390 4.59 4.92 2.64
N VAL A 391 4.59 4.98 1.31
CA VAL A 391 5.19 6.06 0.51
C VAL A 391 4.14 6.62 -0.42
N LEU A 392 3.64 7.82 -0.10
CA LEU A 392 2.78 8.60 -0.98
C LEU A 392 3.63 9.53 -1.84
N THR A 393 3.51 9.41 -3.15
CA THR A 393 4.05 10.39 -4.11
C THR A 393 2.90 11.23 -4.67
N LEU A 394 2.95 12.55 -4.47
CA LEU A 394 1.97 13.52 -4.97
C LEU A 394 2.59 14.30 -6.12
N PRO A 395 2.18 14.06 -7.39
CA PRO A 395 2.66 14.84 -8.53
C PRO A 395 2.18 16.29 -8.46
N GLY A 396 3.08 17.24 -8.76
CA GLY A 396 2.78 18.68 -8.77
C GLY A 396 2.84 19.30 -10.18
N THR A 397 3.06 18.48 -11.23
CA THR A 397 3.17 18.95 -12.62
C THR A 397 2.49 17.96 -13.56
N VAL A 398 2.18 18.43 -14.75
CA VAL A 398 1.66 17.61 -15.85
C VAL A 398 2.75 16.63 -16.32
N ILE A 399 2.39 15.36 -16.51
CA ILE A 399 3.25 14.33 -17.11
C ILE A 399 2.94 14.19 -18.60
N ASP A 400 1.65 14.14 -18.95
CA ASP A 400 1.17 14.05 -20.33
C ASP A 400 0.08 15.10 -20.56
N GLU A 401 0.34 16.08 -21.42
CA GLU A 401 -0.64 17.14 -21.74
C GLU A 401 -1.93 16.57 -22.33
N ASN A 402 -1.87 15.45 -23.08
CA ASN A 402 -3.07 14.83 -23.64
C ASN A 402 -3.99 14.27 -22.55
N TYR A 403 -3.42 13.75 -21.47
CA TYR A 403 -4.19 13.31 -20.31
C TYR A 403 -4.91 14.49 -19.64
N SER A 404 -4.19 15.57 -19.38
CA SER A 404 -4.76 16.77 -18.75
C SER A 404 -5.83 17.42 -19.63
N LEU A 405 -5.61 17.49 -20.93
CA LEU A 405 -6.59 17.99 -21.90
C LEU A 405 -7.82 17.08 -22.00
N LEU A 406 -7.62 15.76 -21.98
CA LEU A 406 -8.74 14.80 -22.00
C LEU A 406 -9.65 14.99 -20.78
N LEU A 407 -9.09 15.19 -19.60
CA LEU A 407 -9.87 15.47 -18.38
C LEU A 407 -10.57 16.82 -18.43
N LEU A 408 -9.93 17.85 -18.98
CA LEU A 408 -10.53 19.19 -19.14
C LEU A 408 -11.74 19.16 -20.07
N GLU A 409 -11.64 18.45 -21.19
CA GLU A 409 -12.73 18.38 -22.18
C GLU A 409 -13.87 17.43 -21.78
N ASN A 410 -13.57 16.45 -20.94
CA ASN A 410 -14.52 15.44 -20.50
C ASN A 410 -14.60 15.43 -18.97
N SER A 411 -15.15 16.50 -18.41
CA SER A 411 -15.30 16.67 -16.95
C SER A 411 -16.18 15.60 -16.29
N ASP A 412 -16.97 14.88 -17.08
CA ASP A 412 -17.84 13.77 -16.68
C ASP A 412 -17.14 12.42 -16.56
N ILE A 413 -15.85 12.32 -16.94
CA ILE A 413 -15.07 11.09 -16.71
C ILE A 413 -15.06 10.77 -15.21
N ASP A 414 -15.52 9.56 -14.87
CA ASP A 414 -15.51 9.08 -13.49
C ASP A 414 -14.08 8.86 -12.97
N LEU A 415 -13.94 8.82 -11.63
CA LEU A 415 -12.64 8.70 -10.99
C LEU A 415 -11.96 7.36 -11.31
N ALA A 416 -12.72 6.27 -11.41
CA ALA A 416 -12.16 4.95 -11.73
C ALA A 416 -11.53 4.94 -13.14
N THR A 417 -12.22 5.51 -14.11
CA THR A 417 -11.69 5.70 -15.48
C THR A 417 -10.46 6.62 -15.49
N THR A 418 -10.46 7.69 -14.70
CA THR A 418 -9.32 8.59 -14.55
C THR A 418 -8.07 7.86 -14.01
N VAL A 419 -8.22 6.98 -13.03
CA VAL A 419 -7.13 6.16 -12.49
C VAL A 419 -6.57 5.20 -13.54
N LEU A 420 -7.41 4.60 -14.38
CA LEU A 420 -6.94 3.76 -15.48
C LEU A 420 -6.14 4.56 -16.51
N LEU A 421 -6.59 5.78 -16.84
CA LEU A 421 -5.88 6.70 -17.73
C LEU A 421 -4.54 7.17 -17.13
N ASP A 422 -4.51 7.42 -15.84
CA ASP A 422 -3.29 7.78 -15.12
C ASP A 422 -2.22 6.68 -15.20
N LYS A 423 -2.62 5.42 -15.06
CA LYS A 423 -1.71 4.27 -15.27
C LYS A 423 -1.16 4.24 -16.70
N VAL A 424 -1.93 4.66 -17.69
CA VAL A 424 -1.46 4.76 -19.08
C VAL A 424 -0.43 5.88 -19.25
N GLN A 425 -0.71 7.09 -18.78
CA GLN A 425 0.25 8.21 -18.90
C GLN A 425 1.56 7.96 -18.13
N LYS A 426 1.51 7.20 -17.03
CA LYS A 426 2.70 6.79 -16.25
C LYS A 426 3.45 5.61 -16.86
N GLY A 427 3.06 5.13 -18.06
CA GLY A 427 3.67 3.99 -18.73
C GLY A 427 3.40 2.64 -18.07
N LYS A 428 2.42 2.57 -17.18
CA LYS A 428 2.01 1.37 -16.41
C LYS A 428 0.84 0.61 -17.08
N ALA A 429 0.59 0.78 -18.37
CA ALA A 429 -0.49 0.11 -19.10
C ALA A 429 -0.44 -1.42 -19.03
N ASN A 430 0.73 -2.01 -18.79
CA ASN A 430 0.94 -3.45 -18.60
C ASN A 430 0.32 -3.97 -17.29
N THR A 431 -0.01 -3.12 -16.34
CA THR A 431 -0.70 -3.50 -15.09
C THR A 431 -2.21 -3.53 -15.23
N LEU A 432 -2.74 -3.05 -16.36
CA LEU A 432 -4.17 -3.02 -16.65
C LEU A 432 -4.66 -4.34 -17.25
N SER A 433 -5.88 -4.74 -16.88
CA SER A 433 -6.52 -5.90 -17.49
C SER A 433 -6.84 -5.67 -18.98
N SER A 434 -7.00 -6.78 -19.72
CA SER A 434 -7.40 -6.70 -21.14
C SER A 434 -8.76 -6.02 -21.33
N GLU A 435 -9.67 -6.18 -20.35
CA GLU A 435 -10.99 -5.56 -20.32
C GLU A 435 -10.89 -4.06 -20.15
N ALA A 436 -10.04 -3.59 -19.22
CA ALA A 436 -9.78 -2.16 -19.00
C ALA A 436 -9.20 -1.49 -20.27
N ILE A 437 -8.23 -2.14 -20.92
CA ILE A 437 -7.67 -1.67 -22.20
C ILE A 437 -8.72 -1.61 -23.30
N LYS A 438 -9.59 -2.64 -23.42
CA LYS A 438 -10.70 -2.66 -24.39
C LYS A 438 -11.70 -1.53 -24.09
N PHE A 439 -12.06 -1.35 -22.82
CA PHE A 439 -12.95 -0.29 -22.38
C PHE A 439 -12.41 1.09 -22.77
N LEU A 440 -11.17 1.42 -22.38
CA LEU A 440 -10.55 2.72 -22.72
C LEU A 440 -10.47 2.96 -24.24
N ARG A 441 -10.21 1.91 -25.03
CA ARG A 441 -10.23 1.98 -26.49
C ARG A 441 -11.63 2.19 -27.07
N SER A 442 -12.66 1.54 -26.53
CA SER A 442 -14.04 1.73 -26.97
C SER A 442 -14.51 3.18 -26.78
N LYS A 443 -14.02 3.82 -25.72
CA LYS A 443 -14.23 5.25 -25.43
C LYS A 443 -13.30 6.16 -26.25
N LYS A 444 -12.36 5.60 -27.01
CA LYS A 444 -11.33 6.32 -27.78
C LYS A 444 -10.40 7.17 -26.90
N TYR A 445 -10.23 6.84 -25.64
CA TYR A 445 -9.36 7.55 -24.69
C TYR A 445 -7.89 7.16 -24.83
N ILE A 446 -7.59 5.98 -25.40
CA ILE A 446 -6.23 5.50 -25.62
C ILE A 446 -6.01 4.96 -27.02
N GLU A 447 -4.77 5.08 -27.50
CA GLU A 447 -4.28 4.57 -28.77
C GLU A 447 -3.04 3.69 -28.58
N GLY A 448 -2.56 3.08 -29.67
CA GLY A 448 -1.38 2.25 -29.66
C GLY A 448 -1.69 0.77 -29.40
N ARG A 449 -0.63 -0.05 -29.33
CA ARG A 449 -0.71 -1.51 -29.06
C ARG A 449 0.21 -1.86 -27.90
N MET A 450 -0.20 -2.82 -27.08
CA MET A 450 0.65 -3.32 -26.01
C MET A 450 2.05 -3.70 -26.52
N PRO A 451 3.11 -3.37 -25.79
CA PRO A 451 3.15 -2.67 -24.50
C PRO A 451 3.09 -1.13 -24.61
N LYS A 452 3.15 -0.56 -25.80
CA LYS A 452 3.18 0.91 -26.04
C LYS A 452 1.76 1.44 -26.29
N VAL A 453 1.05 1.71 -25.20
CA VAL A 453 -0.27 2.35 -25.19
C VAL A 453 -0.12 3.76 -24.63
N TYR A 454 -0.79 4.74 -25.20
CA TYR A 454 -0.74 6.14 -24.80
C TYR A 454 -2.13 6.77 -24.85
N VAL A 455 -2.29 7.91 -24.17
CA VAL A 455 -3.56 8.66 -24.13
C VAL A 455 -3.87 9.24 -25.52
N SER A 456 -5.11 9.07 -25.95
CA SER A 456 -5.56 9.44 -27.30
C SER A 456 -5.56 10.95 -27.48
N LYS A 457 -5.32 11.36 -28.71
CA LYS A 457 -5.28 12.74 -29.15
C LYS A 457 -6.57 13.25 -29.80
N GLN A 458 -7.73 12.84 -29.36
CA GLN A 458 -8.98 13.45 -29.87
C GLN A 458 -9.01 14.98 -29.69
N VAL A 459 -8.21 15.49 -28.75
CA VAL A 459 -8.08 16.86 -28.30
C VAL A 459 -7.08 17.69 -29.11
N ALA A 460 -6.14 17.07 -29.78
CA ALA A 460 -5.04 17.79 -30.44
C ALA A 460 -5.41 18.59 -31.69
N GLN A 461 -6.68 18.65 -32.04
CA GLN A 461 -7.11 19.58 -33.10
C GLN A 461 -7.07 21.03 -32.63
N VAL A 462 -6.95 21.30 -31.34
CA VAL A 462 -6.96 22.64 -30.72
C VAL A 462 -5.56 23.14 -30.34
N THR A 463 -4.55 22.26 -30.24
CA THR A 463 -3.20 22.62 -29.80
C THR A 463 -2.13 22.34 -30.86
N ASP A 464 -1.05 23.13 -30.86
CA ASP A 464 0.08 23.06 -31.82
C ASP A 464 0.97 21.78 -31.68
N GLN A 465 0.56 20.78 -30.88
CA GLN A 465 1.29 19.52 -30.66
C GLN A 465 1.11 18.50 -31.81
N LYS A 466 0.74 18.94 -32.98
CA LYS A 466 0.62 18.08 -34.18
C LYS A 466 1.90 17.31 -34.51
N ALA A 467 3.06 17.84 -34.13
CA ALA A 467 4.36 17.23 -34.45
C ALA A 467 4.65 15.97 -33.62
N GLU A 468 4.45 16.01 -32.30
CA GLU A 468 4.75 14.89 -31.39
C GLU A 468 3.78 13.71 -31.55
N TYR A 469 2.51 14.01 -31.80
CA TYR A 469 1.51 12.99 -32.16
C TYR A 469 1.79 12.34 -33.52
N SER A 470 2.22 13.12 -34.47
CA SER A 470 2.60 12.56 -35.77
C SER A 470 3.77 11.60 -35.64
N MET A 471 4.71 11.84 -34.70
CA MET A 471 5.81 10.91 -34.38
C MET A 471 5.30 9.60 -33.75
N HIS A 472 4.35 9.65 -32.82
CA HIS A 472 3.80 8.44 -32.20
C HIS A 472 2.91 7.62 -33.14
N LYS A 473 2.11 8.27 -33.98
CA LYS A 473 1.23 7.60 -34.96
C LYS A 473 1.98 7.15 -36.21
N GLY A 474 3.12 7.76 -36.50
CA GLY A 474 3.87 7.57 -37.74
C GLY A 474 3.27 8.34 -38.92
N LEU A 475 4.07 8.57 -39.93
CA LEU A 475 3.61 9.27 -41.13
C LEU A 475 2.62 8.40 -41.92
N GLU A 476 1.59 9.03 -42.44
CA GLU A 476 0.66 8.35 -43.37
C GLU A 476 1.39 7.94 -44.66
N TYR A 477 0.91 6.84 -45.27
CA TYR A 477 1.46 6.27 -46.50
C TYR A 477 1.72 7.36 -47.59
N LYS A 478 0.81 8.34 -47.75
CA LYS A 478 0.97 9.44 -48.74
C LYS A 478 2.24 10.25 -48.52
N LYS A 479 2.60 10.53 -47.25
CA LYS A 479 3.80 11.34 -46.94
C LYS A 479 5.08 10.50 -47.11
N CYS A 480 5.06 9.23 -46.69
CA CYS A 480 6.17 8.31 -46.92
C CYS A 480 6.41 8.12 -48.42
N LYS A 481 5.37 8.01 -49.21
CA LYS A 481 5.40 7.90 -50.68
C LYS A 481 6.05 9.13 -51.32
N ALA A 482 5.59 10.35 -50.96
CA ALA A 482 6.15 11.58 -51.49
C ALA A 482 7.64 11.71 -51.19
N LEU A 483 8.04 11.46 -49.91
CA LEU A 483 9.44 11.56 -49.50
C LEU A 483 10.35 10.55 -50.25
N LEU A 484 9.87 9.34 -50.52
CA LEU A 484 10.64 8.38 -51.29
C LEU A 484 10.72 8.76 -52.77
N GLN A 485 9.67 9.33 -53.35
CA GLN A 485 9.71 9.82 -54.73
C GLN A 485 10.73 10.95 -54.89
N ASP A 486 10.71 11.94 -54.00
CA ASP A 486 11.69 13.03 -53.98
C ASP A 486 13.11 12.51 -53.85
N ALA A 487 13.35 11.58 -52.89
CA ALA A 487 14.68 10.98 -52.72
C ALA A 487 15.16 10.15 -53.92
N LEU A 488 14.24 9.50 -54.63
CA LEU A 488 14.58 8.73 -55.85
C LEU A 488 14.75 9.66 -57.08
N GLU A 489 14.16 10.83 -57.12
CA GLU A 489 14.44 11.86 -58.12
C GLU A 489 15.87 12.39 -57.97
N ASP A 490 16.27 12.67 -56.72
CA ASP A 490 17.62 13.20 -56.43
C ASP A 490 18.72 12.15 -56.62
N HIS A 491 18.53 10.92 -56.12
CA HIS A 491 19.57 9.89 -56.03
C HIS A 491 19.49 8.80 -57.13
N LYS A 492 18.46 8.84 -58.00
CA LYS A 492 18.19 7.88 -59.10
C LYS A 492 17.86 6.46 -58.66
N PHE A 493 18.43 5.94 -57.61
CA PHE A 493 18.13 4.65 -57.01
C PHE A 493 18.54 4.65 -55.54
N LEU A 494 17.84 3.82 -54.73
CA LEU A 494 18.13 3.59 -53.32
C LEU A 494 18.08 2.08 -53.02
N THR A 495 18.96 1.64 -52.13
CA THR A 495 18.95 0.28 -51.58
C THR A 495 17.82 0.13 -50.54
N ARG A 496 17.51 -1.09 -50.19
CA ARG A 496 16.53 -1.36 -49.12
C ARG A 496 16.97 -0.75 -47.77
N GLU A 497 18.26 -0.84 -47.45
CA GLU A 497 18.78 -0.29 -46.20
C GLU A 497 18.69 1.26 -46.12
N GLU A 498 18.91 1.93 -47.24
CA GLU A 498 18.78 3.38 -47.33
C GLU A 498 17.30 3.81 -47.17
N ILE A 499 16.38 3.06 -47.76
CA ILE A 499 14.94 3.30 -47.60
C ILE A 499 14.49 3.01 -46.17
N ASP A 500 14.99 1.93 -45.54
CA ASP A 500 14.73 1.63 -44.14
C ASP A 500 15.20 2.80 -43.25
N LYS A 501 16.41 3.35 -43.47
CA LYS A 501 16.93 4.51 -42.75
C LYS A 501 16.09 5.77 -42.99
N LEU A 502 15.69 6.02 -44.26
CA LEU A 502 14.87 7.19 -44.62
C LEU A 502 13.53 7.20 -43.87
N TRP A 503 12.91 6.06 -43.69
CA TRP A 503 11.57 5.96 -43.09
C TRP A 503 11.60 5.56 -41.62
N TRP A 504 12.73 5.08 -41.06
CA TRP A 504 12.79 4.47 -39.73
C TRP A 504 12.28 5.37 -38.62
N ASN A 505 12.72 6.61 -38.62
CA ASN A 505 12.32 7.62 -37.63
C ASN A 505 10.94 8.24 -37.92
N LEU A 506 10.39 7.97 -39.12
CA LEU A 506 9.07 8.45 -39.52
C LEU A 506 7.96 7.44 -39.24
N LEU A 507 8.34 6.18 -38.93
CA LEU A 507 7.42 5.16 -38.52
C LEU A 507 7.14 5.27 -37.01
N SER A 508 5.90 4.93 -36.63
CA SER A 508 5.47 5.00 -35.24
C SER A 508 6.42 4.24 -34.31
N ASP A 509 6.80 4.85 -33.19
CA ASP A 509 7.64 4.23 -32.13
C ASP A 509 6.93 3.09 -31.40
N VAL A 510 5.63 2.96 -31.56
CA VAL A 510 4.83 1.81 -31.06
C VAL A 510 5.18 0.50 -31.79
N LEU A 511 5.80 0.57 -32.98
CA LEU A 511 6.15 -0.62 -33.76
C LEU A 511 7.51 -1.16 -33.33
N SER A 512 7.60 -2.48 -33.11
CA SER A 512 8.88 -3.16 -32.97
C SER A 512 9.68 -3.09 -34.27
N ASP A 513 11.01 -3.27 -34.21
CA ASP A 513 11.88 -3.24 -35.37
C ASP A 513 11.44 -4.21 -36.47
N LYS A 514 10.98 -5.41 -36.07
CA LYS A 514 10.41 -6.41 -36.99
C LYS A 514 9.15 -5.88 -37.68
N GLN A 515 8.28 -5.18 -36.93
CA GLN A 515 7.05 -4.61 -37.48
C GLN A 515 7.34 -3.38 -38.36
N LYS A 516 8.35 -2.54 -38.00
CA LYS A 516 8.80 -1.43 -38.83
C LYS A 516 9.31 -1.95 -40.18
N LYS A 517 10.19 -2.98 -40.19
CA LYS A 517 10.69 -3.63 -41.42
C LYS A 517 9.57 -4.21 -42.29
N ALA A 518 8.59 -4.88 -41.68
CA ALA A 518 7.43 -5.40 -42.40
C ALA A 518 6.58 -4.28 -43.01
N LYS A 519 6.35 -3.18 -42.27
CA LYS A 519 5.58 -2.01 -42.75
C LYS A 519 6.26 -1.32 -43.93
N VAL A 520 7.59 -1.14 -43.88
CA VAL A 520 8.37 -0.64 -45.04
C VAL A 520 8.21 -1.57 -46.24
N GLY A 521 8.33 -2.89 -46.04
CA GLY A 521 8.12 -3.87 -47.10
C GLY A 521 6.74 -3.77 -47.76
N ASN A 522 5.69 -3.66 -46.96
CA ASN A 522 4.33 -3.52 -47.46
C ASN A 522 4.10 -2.21 -48.23
N MET A 523 4.69 -1.09 -47.76
CA MET A 523 4.62 0.19 -48.46
C MET A 523 5.33 0.15 -49.80
N LEU A 524 6.52 -0.46 -49.88
CA LEU A 524 7.25 -0.64 -51.13
C LEU A 524 6.48 -1.54 -52.12
N THR A 525 5.88 -2.64 -51.64
CA THR A 525 5.04 -3.51 -52.45
C THR A 525 3.86 -2.75 -53.05
N LYS A 526 3.18 -1.94 -52.23
CA LYS A 526 2.06 -1.12 -52.66
C LYS A 526 2.49 -0.07 -53.71
N MET A 527 3.63 0.62 -53.49
CA MET A 527 4.12 1.60 -54.50
C MET A 527 4.54 0.91 -55.82
N ARG A 528 5.01 -0.34 -55.78
CA ARG A 528 5.32 -1.14 -56.97
C ARG A 528 3.99 -1.54 -57.71
N GLU A 529 2.98 -1.94 -56.96
CA GLU A 529 1.64 -2.22 -57.52
C GLU A 529 1.00 -0.98 -58.15
N GLU A 530 1.20 0.19 -57.53
CA GLU A 530 0.79 1.47 -58.04
C GLU A 530 1.65 1.94 -59.26
N ARG A 531 2.62 1.13 -59.69
CA ARG A 531 3.53 1.43 -60.83
C ARG A 531 4.31 2.73 -60.65
N ILE A 532 4.74 3.06 -59.41
CA ILE A 532 5.52 4.24 -59.12
C ILE A 532 6.99 3.92 -59.06
N ILE A 533 7.35 2.79 -58.48
CA ILE A 533 8.71 2.34 -58.34
C ILE A 533 8.90 0.93 -58.91
N VAL A 534 10.14 0.60 -59.27
CA VAL A 534 10.54 -0.72 -59.73
C VAL A 534 11.76 -1.18 -58.88
N ASN A 535 11.83 -2.49 -58.65
CA ASN A 535 13.01 -3.10 -58.03
C ASN A 535 13.86 -3.72 -59.13
N GLU A 536 15.11 -3.31 -59.18
CA GLU A 536 16.07 -3.80 -60.18
C GLU A 536 17.34 -4.32 -59.48
N THR A 537 18.03 -5.29 -60.09
CA THR A 537 19.31 -5.77 -59.57
C THR A 537 20.42 -5.07 -60.32
N LYS A 538 21.26 -4.34 -59.58
CA LYS A 538 22.50 -3.73 -60.13
C LYS A 538 23.71 -4.41 -59.49
N GLY A 539 24.39 -5.24 -60.28
CA GLY A 539 25.43 -6.13 -59.76
C GLY A 539 24.82 -7.17 -58.83
N ASN A 540 25.32 -7.27 -57.60
CA ASN A 540 24.79 -8.18 -56.56
C ASN A 540 23.80 -7.51 -55.57
N VAL A 541 23.38 -6.26 -55.84
CA VAL A 541 22.56 -5.47 -54.91
C VAL A 541 21.20 -5.17 -55.53
N SER A 542 20.12 -5.43 -54.76
CA SER A 542 18.77 -5.06 -55.13
C SER A 542 18.52 -3.57 -54.83
N VAL A 543 18.12 -2.79 -55.83
CA VAL A 543 17.88 -1.34 -55.73
C VAL A 543 16.47 -0.98 -56.20
N TRP A 544 15.94 0.09 -55.65
CA TRP A 544 14.65 0.67 -56.03
C TRP A 544 14.87 1.96 -56.81
N SER A 545 14.11 2.13 -57.89
CA SER A 545 14.14 3.32 -58.74
C SER A 545 12.72 3.72 -59.17
N LEU A 546 12.51 4.98 -59.61
CA LEU A 546 11.24 5.40 -60.18
C LEU A 546 10.97 4.70 -61.52
N LEU A 547 9.76 4.26 -61.71
CA LEU A 547 9.33 3.68 -62.99
C LEU A 547 9.27 4.81 -64.04
N LYS A 548 10.17 4.81 -65.01
CA LYS A 548 10.17 5.77 -66.13
C LYS A 548 8.90 5.49 -66.96
N THR A 549 7.91 6.36 -66.86
CA THR A 549 6.84 6.44 -67.86
C THR A 549 7.48 6.81 -69.20
N LYS A 550 7.50 5.86 -70.16
CA LYS A 550 7.84 6.19 -71.55
C LYS A 550 6.81 7.25 -72.02
N LYS A 551 7.34 8.45 -72.30
CA LYS A 551 6.58 9.45 -73.04
C LYS A 551 6.30 8.95 -74.45
#